data_b6edffcf8508017b780b21239fe2cc27
#
_entry.id   b6edffcf8508017b780b21239fe2cc27
#
_cell.length_a   1.000
_cell.length_b   1.000
_cell.length_c   1.000
_cell.angle_alpha   90.00
_cell.angle_beta   90.00
_cell.angle_gamma   90.00
#
_symmetry.space_group_name_H-M   'P 1'
#
loop_
_entity.id
_entity.type
_entity.pdbx_description
1 polymer ?
#
loop_
_entity_poly.entity_id
_entity_poly.type
_entity_poly.pdbx_seq_one_letter_code
_entity_poly.pdbx_strand_id
1 'polypeptide(L)'
;IARVQTGSGELEVVVGVRNMVPGNLVPLAPPGATVLTLPESLGAREIRGVVSHGMLCAPDELGISPSHDGILVLPGSLEPGMDVAEAFDLKDAVLDVEVTPNRPDFLSVLGIAREVAAATGTPLVLPVSSVDEDAEEAQNVATLEVLDLERCPRYLARIIRDVEHAPSPIAIQARLFAAGMRPISAVVDATNYAMLEIGQPLHPFDLALLKGPGIVVRRAEPGEQLVTLDGVERTFSDDDLLICDAERPVAVAGVMGGELAEVSEQ
;
A
#
# COMPACT_ATOMS: atom_id res chain seq x y z
N ILE A 1 -26.63 5.51 -18.94
CA ILE A 1 -27.02 4.12 -18.68
C ILE A 1 -25.88 3.26 -19.18
N ALA A 2 -25.41 2.34 -18.34
CA ALA A 2 -24.49 1.28 -18.70
C ALA A 2 -25.26 -0.03 -18.90
N ARG A 3 -24.88 -0.82 -19.89
CA ARG A 3 -25.30 -2.21 -20.03
C ARG A 3 -24.16 -3.10 -19.57
N VAL A 4 -24.43 -3.88 -18.56
CA VAL A 4 -23.42 -4.68 -17.87
C VAL A 4 -23.71 -6.16 -18.11
N GLN A 5 -22.77 -6.83 -18.76
CA GLN A 5 -22.83 -8.27 -18.95
C GLN A 5 -22.43 -8.95 -17.64
N THR A 6 -23.30 -9.78 -17.11
CA THR A 6 -23.06 -10.59 -15.90
C THR A 6 -23.00 -12.08 -16.25
N GLY A 7 -22.67 -12.92 -15.29
CA GLY A 7 -22.71 -14.37 -15.49
C GLY A 7 -24.13 -14.94 -15.77
N SER A 8 -25.19 -14.18 -15.47
CA SER A 8 -26.60 -14.58 -15.64
C SER A 8 -27.35 -13.82 -16.71
N GLY A 9 -26.71 -12.87 -17.41
CA GLY A 9 -27.34 -12.06 -18.45
C GLY A 9 -26.90 -10.60 -18.40
N GLU A 10 -27.63 -9.73 -19.09
CA GLU A 10 -27.36 -8.30 -19.16
C GLU A 10 -28.25 -7.51 -18.20
N LEU A 11 -27.68 -6.54 -17.49
CA LEU A 11 -28.39 -5.61 -16.63
C LEU A 11 -28.17 -4.16 -17.07
N GLU A 12 -29.22 -3.35 -16.97
CA GLU A 12 -29.12 -1.90 -17.15
C GLU A 12 -28.91 -1.20 -15.81
N VAL A 13 -27.87 -0.38 -15.75
CA VAL A 13 -27.46 0.37 -14.55
C VAL A 13 -27.32 1.84 -14.87
N VAL A 14 -27.92 2.70 -14.06
CA VAL A 14 -27.74 4.15 -14.17
C VAL A 14 -26.43 4.53 -13.47
N VAL A 15 -25.56 5.23 -14.20
CA VAL A 15 -24.25 5.63 -13.70
C VAL A 15 -24.09 7.14 -13.71
N GLY A 16 -23.44 7.71 -12.69
CA GLY A 16 -23.18 9.15 -12.54
C GLY A 16 -21.85 9.61 -13.12
N VAL A 17 -20.91 8.71 -13.30
CA VAL A 17 -19.52 8.99 -13.73
C VAL A 17 -19.21 8.32 -15.06
N ARG A 18 -18.14 8.76 -15.73
CA ARG A 18 -17.77 8.29 -17.09
C ARG A 18 -16.28 7.93 -17.19
N ASN A 19 -15.72 7.37 -16.14
CA ASN A 19 -14.32 6.95 -16.10
C ASN A 19 -14.08 5.54 -16.67
N MET A 20 -15.09 4.94 -17.29
CA MET A 20 -15.04 3.61 -17.91
C MET A 20 -15.45 3.67 -19.37
N VAL A 21 -15.00 2.70 -20.14
CA VAL A 21 -15.33 2.52 -21.56
C VAL A 21 -15.91 1.12 -21.82
N PRO A 22 -16.65 0.91 -22.92
CA PRO A 22 -17.13 -0.41 -23.30
C PRO A 22 -15.98 -1.43 -23.37
N GLY A 23 -16.18 -2.60 -22.76
CA GLY A 23 -15.17 -3.64 -22.64
C GLY A 23 -14.40 -3.63 -21.29
N ASN A 24 -14.54 -2.59 -20.48
CA ASN A 24 -14.00 -2.64 -19.12
C ASN A 24 -14.77 -3.64 -18.26
N LEU A 25 -14.05 -4.34 -17.40
CA LEU A 25 -14.61 -5.09 -16.28
C LEU A 25 -14.80 -4.14 -15.09
N VAL A 26 -15.96 -4.19 -14.47
CA VAL A 26 -16.33 -3.31 -13.37
C VAL A 26 -17.10 -4.10 -12.29
N PRO A 27 -16.94 -3.78 -10.99
CA PRO A 27 -17.72 -4.43 -9.96
C PRO A 27 -19.17 -3.94 -9.99
N LEU A 28 -20.09 -4.89 -9.99
CA LEU A 28 -21.52 -4.66 -9.93
C LEU A 28 -22.09 -5.19 -8.62
N ALA A 29 -22.74 -4.35 -7.85
CA ALA A 29 -23.60 -4.74 -6.75
C ALA A 29 -25.04 -4.88 -7.29
N PRO A 30 -25.56 -6.10 -7.44
CA PRO A 30 -26.93 -6.33 -7.90
C PRO A 30 -27.96 -6.00 -6.81
N PRO A 31 -29.27 -5.97 -7.12
CA PRO A 31 -30.31 -5.85 -6.09
C PRO A 31 -30.19 -6.95 -5.05
N GLY A 32 -30.24 -6.58 -3.77
CA GLY A 32 -30.02 -7.45 -2.63
C GLY A 32 -28.58 -7.46 -2.11
N ALA A 33 -27.61 -6.93 -2.84
CA ALA A 33 -26.24 -6.80 -2.38
C ALA A 33 -26.10 -5.72 -1.28
N THR A 34 -25.08 -5.87 -0.44
CA THR A 34 -24.65 -4.85 0.52
C THR A 34 -23.30 -4.30 0.13
N VAL A 35 -23.10 -3.00 0.31
CA VAL A 35 -21.83 -2.31 0.13
C VAL A 35 -21.50 -1.52 1.41
N LEU A 36 -20.24 -1.29 1.69
CA LEU A 36 -19.80 -0.75 2.97
C LEU A 36 -20.32 0.67 3.26
N THR A 37 -20.54 1.46 2.22
CA THR A 37 -20.98 2.87 2.34
C THR A 37 -22.49 3.02 2.51
N LEU A 38 -23.27 1.95 2.36
CA LEU A 38 -24.73 2.00 2.48
C LEU A 38 -25.20 1.18 3.69
N PRO A 39 -26.13 1.76 4.50
CA PRO A 39 -26.65 1.08 5.70
C PRO A 39 -27.60 -0.08 5.38
N GLU A 40 -28.19 -0.08 4.17
CA GLU A 40 -29.19 -1.05 3.73
C GLU A 40 -28.76 -1.74 2.45
N SER A 41 -29.30 -2.94 2.21
CA SER A 41 -29.09 -3.65 0.95
C SER A 41 -29.66 -2.88 -0.25
N LEU A 42 -28.97 -2.97 -1.37
CA LEU A 42 -29.38 -2.34 -2.61
C LEU A 42 -30.70 -2.89 -3.12
N GLY A 43 -31.59 -2.01 -3.54
CA GLY A 43 -32.81 -2.34 -4.28
C GLY A 43 -32.74 -1.87 -5.73
N ALA A 44 -33.61 -2.41 -6.59
CA ALA A 44 -33.86 -1.77 -7.88
C ALA A 44 -34.47 -0.36 -7.63
N ARG A 45 -33.91 0.67 -8.27
CA ARG A 45 -34.32 2.06 -8.02
C ARG A 45 -34.55 2.80 -9.32
N GLU A 46 -35.66 3.51 -9.41
CA GLU A 46 -35.90 4.43 -10.51
C GLU A 46 -35.08 5.72 -10.34
N ILE A 47 -34.27 6.04 -11.31
CA ILE A 47 -33.42 7.22 -11.37
C ILE A 47 -33.70 7.96 -12.67
N ARG A 48 -34.31 9.14 -12.58
CA ARG A 48 -34.67 9.98 -13.75
C ARG A 48 -35.51 9.24 -14.82
N GLY A 49 -36.46 8.45 -14.37
CA GLY A 49 -37.36 7.70 -15.28
C GLY A 49 -36.79 6.38 -15.84
N VAL A 50 -35.62 5.98 -15.38
CA VAL A 50 -34.98 4.69 -15.74
C VAL A 50 -34.76 3.84 -14.50
N VAL A 51 -35.17 2.56 -14.58
CA VAL A 51 -34.94 1.62 -13.49
C VAL A 51 -33.49 1.12 -13.55
N SER A 52 -32.71 1.39 -12.49
CA SER A 52 -31.38 0.83 -12.31
C SER A 52 -31.47 -0.50 -11.58
N HIS A 53 -30.87 -1.53 -12.18
CA HIS A 53 -30.82 -2.90 -11.64
C HIS A 53 -29.50 -3.17 -10.92
N GLY A 54 -29.14 -2.28 -9.98
CA GLY A 54 -27.92 -2.37 -9.20
C GLY A 54 -27.09 -1.11 -9.28
N MET A 55 -25.86 -1.21 -8.81
CA MET A 55 -24.88 -0.11 -8.72
C MET A 55 -23.50 -0.60 -9.13
N LEU A 56 -22.80 0.19 -9.95
CA LEU A 56 -21.36 -0.01 -10.19
C LEU A 56 -20.58 0.62 -9.06
N CYS A 57 -19.64 -0.13 -8.49
CA CYS A 57 -19.01 0.26 -7.23
C CYS A 57 -17.70 1.02 -7.43
N ALA A 58 -17.49 2.02 -6.59
CA ALA A 58 -16.21 2.68 -6.35
C ALA A 58 -15.34 1.85 -5.37
N PRO A 59 -14.03 2.14 -5.27
CA PRO A 59 -13.13 1.42 -4.37
C PRO A 59 -13.56 1.44 -2.89
N ASP A 60 -14.06 2.56 -2.38
CA ASP A 60 -14.49 2.73 -0.97
C ASP A 60 -15.74 1.89 -0.64
N GLU A 61 -16.62 1.70 -1.60
CA GLU A 61 -17.83 0.88 -1.46
C GLU A 61 -17.52 -0.61 -1.28
N LEU A 62 -16.31 -1.02 -1.71
CA LEU A 62 -15.79 -2.38 -1.60
C LEU A 62 -14.73 -2.56 -0.50
N GLY A 63 -14.35 -1.47 0.21
CA GLY A 63 -13.31 -1.52 1.23
C GLY A 63 -11.88 -1.69 0.70
N ILE A 64 -11.65 -1.25 -0.53
CA ILE A 64 -10.34 -1.37 -1.21
C ILE A 64 -9.45 -0.15 -0.92
N SER A 65 -10.05 1.05 -0.97
CA SER A 65 -9.35 2.30 -0.67
C SER A 65 -10.36 3.40 -0.32
N PRO A 66 -9.94 4.56 0.20
CA PRO A 66 -10.88 5.65 0.51
C PRO A 66 -11.36 6.41 -0.73
N SER A 67 -10.93 6.06 -1.94
CA SER A 67 -11.28 6.79 -3.16
C SER A 67 -12.72 6.52 -3.59
N HIS A 68 -13.45 7.62 -3.84
CA HIS A 68 -14.80 7.65 -4.45
C HIS A 68 -14.80 8.41 -5.78
N ASP A 69 -13.65 8.61 -6.41
CA ASP A 69 -13.49 9.46 -7.60
C ASP A 69 -14.09 8.87 -8.88
N GLY A 70 -14.46 7.57 -8.83
CA GLY A 70 -15.05 6.88 -9.95
C GLY A 70 -15.30 5.41 -9.70
N ILE A 71 -15.90 4.75 -10.71
CA ILE A 71 -16.12 3.32 -10.67
C ILE A 71 -14.77 2.60 -10.78
N LEU A 72 -14.57 1.57 -9.97
CA LEU A 72 -13.38 0.74 -10.04
C LEU A 72 -13.33 -0.01 -11.38
N VAL A 73 -12.24 0.15 -12.12
CA VAL A 73 -11.97 -0.65 -13.32
C VAL A 73 -11.08 -1.82 -12.92
N LEU A 74 -11.57 -3.02 -13.18
CA LEU A 74 -10.91 -4.27 -12.78
C LEU A 74 -9.90 -4.74 -13.83
N PRO A 75 -8.89 -5.55 -13.44
CA PRO A 75 -7.96 -6.17 -14.39
C PRO A 75 -8.69 -7.04 -15.41
N GLY A 76 -8.23 -6.98 -16.66
CA GLY A 76 -8.80 -7.75 -17.78
C GLY A 76 -8.60 -9.27 -17.72
N SER A 77 -7.94 -9.77 -16.68
CA SER A 77 -7.74 -11.22 -16.43
C SER A 77 -8.94 -11.90 -15.79
N LEU A 78 -9.95 -11.14 -15.35
CA LEU A 78 -11.18 -11.67 -14.75
C LEU A 78 -12.22 -11.97 -15.84
N GLU A 79 -13.17 -12.84 -15.51
CA GLU A 79 -14.32 -13.15 -16.36
C GLU A 79 -15.59 -12.50 -15.81
N PRO A 80 -16.52 -12.05 -16.71
CA PRO A 80 -17.81 -11.52 -16.29
C PRO A 80 -18.60 -12.54 -15.46
N GLY A 81 -19.12 -12.09 -14.32
CA GLY A 81 -19.91 -12.93 -13.40
C GLY A 81 -19.12 -13.56 -12.27
N MET A 82 -17.80 -13.34 -12.19
CA MET A 82 -17.03 -13.72 -11.00
C MET A 82 -17.44 -12.88 -9.80
N ASP A 83 -17.42 -13.47 -8.59
CA ASP A 83 -17.58 -12.75 -7.33
C ASP A 83 -16.30 -11.94 -7.05
N VAL A 84 -16.41 -10.61 -7.05
CA VAL A 84 -15.29 -9.70 -6.81
C VAL A 84 -14.71 -9.88 -5.42
N ALA A 85 -15.53 -10.15 -4.42
CA ALA A 85 -15.06 -10.36 -3.06
C ALA A 85 -14.23 -11.65 -2.91
N GLU A 86 -14.54 -12.67 -3.70
CA GLU A 86 -13.73 -13.90 -3.76
C GLU A 86 -12.48 -13.74 -4.63
N ALA A 87 -12.62 -13.06 -5.78
CA ALA A 87 -11.50 -12.87 -6.70
C ALA A 87 -10.33 -12.07 -6.11
N PHE A 88 -10.61 -11.15 -5.17
CA PHE A 88 -9.61 -10.31 -4.53
C PHE A 88 -9.46 -10.56 -3.02
N ASP A 89 -10.03 -11.65 -2.51
CA ASP A 89 -9.91 -12.03 -1.10
C ASP A 89 -10.36 -10.90 -0.14
N LEU A 90 -11.49 -10.23 -0.49
CA LEU A 90 -12.02 -9.11 0.30
C LEU A 90 -12.81 -9.56 1.54
N LYS A 91 -13.14 -10.86 1.66
CA LYS A 91 -13.81 -11.43 2.82
C LYS A 91 -12.78 -11.75 3.89
N ASP A 92 -12.40 -10.75 4.67
CA ASP A 92 -11.40 -10.87 5.71
C ASP A 92 -11.94 -10.43 7.08
N ALA A 93 -11.17 -10.69 8.13
CA ALA A 93 -11.46 -10.29 9.50
C ALA A 93 -10.32 -9.43 10.05
N VAL A 94 -10.66 -8.22 10.47
CA VAL A 94 -9.71 -7.32 11.11
C VAL A 94 -9.73 -7.56 12.61
N LEU A 95 -8.56 -7.86 13.18
CA LEU A 95 -8.36 -7.97 14.62
C LEU A 95 -7.75 -6.65 15.14
N ASP A 96 -8.48 -5.97 16.00
CA ASP A 96 -7.93 -4.83 16.75
C ASP A 96 -7.27 -5.38 18.03
N VAL A 97 -5.95 -5.30 18.09
CA VAL A 97 -5.13 -5.92 19.14
C VAL A 97 -4.46 -4.84 19.99
N GLU A 98 -4.81 -4.78 21.27
CA GLU A 98 -4.09 -3.95 22.23
C GLU A 98 -2.74 -4.59 22.57
N VAL A 99 -1.65 -3.94 22.16
CA VAL A 99 -0.29 -4.40 22.37
C VAL A 99 0.33 -3.68 23.58
N THR A 100 0.73 -4.45 24.59
CA THR A 100 1.41 -3.90 25.76
C THR A 100 2.84 -3.49 25.46
N PRO A 101 3.43 -2.48 26.13
CA PRO A 101 4.78 -1.97 25.84
C PRO A 101 5.91 -2.99 25.93
N ASN A 102 5.72 -4.06 26.68
CA ASN A 102 6.70 -5.16 26.84
C ASN A 102 6.61 -6.23 25.73
N ARG A 103 5.69 -6.10 24.77
CA ARG A 103 5.49 -7.03 23.66
C ARG A 103 5.56 -6.35 22.29
N PRO A 104 6.66 -5.62 21.97
CA PRO A 104 6.81 -4.96 20.67
C PRO A 104 6.83 -5.93 19.49
N ASP A 105 7.10 -7.20 19.72
CA ASP A 105 7.00 -8.30 18.75
C ASP A 105 5.58 -8.48 18.19
N PHE A 106 4.54 -8.03 18.89
CA PHE A 106 3.15 -8.08 18.43
C PHE A 106 2.78 -6.94 17.47
N LEU A 107 3.66 -5.99 17.23
CA LEU A 107 3.44 -4.93 16.24
C LEU A 107 3.61 -5.42 14.80
N SER A 108 3.30 -6.70 14.54
CA SER A 108 3.30 -7.29 13.21
C SER A 108 2.37 -8.51 13.14
N VAL A 109 1.87 -8.79 11.94
CA VAL A 109 1.05 -9.99 11.69
C VAL A 109 1.81 -11.26 12.05
N LEU A 110 3.11 -11.33 11.69
CA LEU A 110 3.95 -12.48 12.02
C LEU A 110 4.13 -12.66 13.54
N GLY A 111 4.27 -11.55 14.28
CA GLY A 111 4.40 -11.62 15.75
C GLY A 111 3.13 -12.16 16.40
N ILE A 112 1.96 -11.68 16.00
CA ILE A 112 0.66 -12.18 16.44
C ILE A 112 0.48 -13.65 16.03
N ALA A 113 0.83 -14.01 14.79
CA ALA A 113 0.71 -15.39 14.29
C ALA A 113 1.55 -16.38 15.12
N ARG A 114 2.75 -15.98 15.56
CA ARG A 114 3.60 -16.79 16.46
C ARG A 114 2.91 -17.10 17.80
N GLU A 115 2.28 -16.08 18.38
CA GLU A 115 1.58 -16.25 19.64
C GLU A 115 0.32 -17.11 19.51
N VAL A 116 -0.46 -16.89 18.44
CA VAL A 116 -1.62 -17.73 18.13
C VAL A 116 -1.19 -19.18 17.93
N ALA A 117 -0.11 -19.42 17.17
CA ALA A 117 0.44 -20.75 16.97
C ALA A 117 0.84 -21.43 18.30
N ALA A 118 1.53 -20.67 19.18
CA ALA A 118 1.92 -21.17 20.50
C ALA A 118 0.70 -21.48 21.39
N ALA A 119 -0.30 -20.61 21.39
CA ALA A 119 -1.49 -20.78 22.23
C ALA A 119 -2.43 -21.91 21.76
N THR A 120 -2.51 -22.12 20.44
CA THR A 120 -3.45 -23.11 19.85
C THR A 120 -2.80 -24.43 19.47
N GLY A 121 -1.48 -24.50 19.45
CA GLY A 121 -0.73 -25.64 18.91
C GLY A 121 -0.81 -25.78 17.38
N THR A 122 -1.30 -24.78 16.67
CA THR A 122 -1.38 -24.75 15.22
C THR A 122 0.00 -24.48 14.62
N PRO A 123 0.41 -25.16 13.53
CA PRO A 123 1.68 -24.86 12.88
C PRO A 123 1.75 -23.43 12.35
N LEU A 124 2.86 -22.74 12.62
CA LEU A 124 3.15 -21.45 12.03
C LEU A 124 3.64 -21.64 10.58
N VAL A 125 3.00 -20.97 9.64
CA VAL A 125 3.44 -20.88 8.25
C VAL A 125 4.13 -19.54 8.04
N LEU A 126 5.44 -19.58 7.74
CA LEU A 126 6.18 -18.36 7.44
C LEU A 126 5.97 -17.95 5.98
N PRO A 127 5.90 -16.65 5.69
CA PRO A 127 5.90 -16.18 4.32
C PRO A 127 7.20 -16.61 3.63
N VAL A 128 7.06 -17.20 2.44
CA VAL A 128 8.21 -17.59 1.62
C VAL A 128 8.45 -16.47 0.61
N SER A 129 9.62 -15.85 0.67
CA SER A 129 10.07 -14.89 -0.32
C SER A 129 11.26 -15.47 -1.08
N SER A 130 11.14 -15.55 -2.40
CA SER A 130 12.26 -15.78 -3.30
C SER A 130 12.30 -14.62 -4.29
N VAL A 131 13.46 -14.05 -4.50
CA VAL A 131 13.69 -12.98 -5.46
C VAL A 131 14.81 -13.44 -6.39
N ASP A 132 14.55 -13.39 -7.68
CA ASP A 132 15.59 -13.56 -8.69
C ASP A 132 16.45 -12.30 -8.69
N GLU A 133 17.69 -12.43 -8.23
CA GLU A 133 18.63 -11.32 -8.16
C GLU A 133 19.37 -11.19 -9.49
N ASP A 134 19.62 -9.93 -9.90
CA ASP A 134 20.48 -9.64 -11.05
C ASP A 134 21.94 -10.05 -10.76
N ALA A 135 22.70 -10.27 -11.83
CA ALA A 135 24.13 -10.58 -11.73
C ALA A 135 24.97 -9.37 -11.29
N GLU A 136 24.46 -8.15 -11.41
CA GLU A 136 25.16 -6.94 -10.99
C GLU A 136 25.05 -6.74 -9.47
N GLU A 137 26.19 -6.68 -8.80
CA GLU A 137 26.22 -6.44 -7.36
C GLU A 137 25.79 -5.00 -7.02
N ALA A 138 24.92 -4.83 -6.02
CA ALA A 138 24.41 -3.53 -5.59
C ALA A 138 25.52 -2.52 -5.26
N GLN A 139 26.65 -2.97 -4.71
CA GLN A 139 27.82 -2.11 -4.40
C GLN A 139 28.47 -1.45 -5.63
N ASN A 140 28.24 -1.97 -6.83
CA ASN A 140 28.73 -1.36 -8.08
C ASN A 140 27.80 -0.23 -8.55
N VAL A 141 26.59 -0.15 -8.01
CA VAL A 141 25.55 0.81 -8.39
C VAL A 141 25.42 1.93 -7.38
N ALA A 142 25.48 1.60 -6.09
CA ALA A 142 25.31 2.58 -5.02
C ALA A 142 26.17 2.23 -3.81
N THR A 143 26.58 3.26 -3.08
CA THR A 143 27.34 3.13 -1.84
C THR A 143 26.42 3.14 -0.62
N LEU A 144 26.85 2.46 0.45
CA LEU A 144 26.17 2.48 1.74
C LEU A 144 27.22 2.65 2.84
N GLU A 145 27.08 3.71 3.63
CA GLU A 145 27.95 3.99 4.76
C GLU A 145 27.13 4.30 6.02
N VAL A 146 27.54 3.77 7.17
CA VAL A 146 26.93 4.07 8.46
C VAL A 146 28.02 4.64 9.36
N LEU A 147 27.94 5.94 9.67
CA LEU A 147 28.93 6.66 10.47
C LEU A 147 28.62 6.62 11.99
N ASP A 148 27.37 6.37 12.37
CA ASP A 148 26.97 6.20 13.77
C ASP A 148 26.43 4.78 14.02
N LEU A 149 27.35 3.86 14.28
CA LEU A 149 27.02 2.45 14.53
C LEU A 149 26.35 2.22 15.92
N GLU A 150 26.40 3.19 16.81
CA GLU A 150 25.71 3.11 18.09
C GLU A 150 24.19 3.29 17.90
N ARG A 151 23.80 4.30 17.13
CA ARG A 151 22.38 4.60 16.86
C ARG A 151 21.79 3.81 15.69
N CYS A 152 22.63 3.41 14.72
CA CYS A 152 22.26 2.57 13.60
C CYS A 152 23.22 1.38 13.47
N PRO A 153 23.06 0.33 14.26
CA PRO A 153 23.98 -0.82 14.23
C PRO A 153 23.91 -1.63 12.95
N ARG A 154 22.81 -1.48 12.17
CA ARG A 154 22.61 -2.18 10.91
C ARG A 154 21.70 -1.37 9.99
N TYR A 155 22.13 -1.19 8.75
CA TYR A 155 21.32 -0.64 7.66
C TYR A 155 21.44 -1.56 6.45
N LEU A 156 20.33 -1.80 5.75
CA LEU A 156 20.30 -2.61 4.55
C LEU A 156 19.68 -1.79 3.43
N ALA A 157 20.26 -1.87 2.25
CA ALA A 157 19.71 -1.31 1.04
C ALA A 157 19.58 -2.37 -0.04
N ARG A 158 18.53 -2.29 -0.83
CA ARG A 158 18.31 -3.12 -2.02
C ARG A 158 17.98 -2.21 -3.19
N ILE A 159 18.56 -2.46 -4.33
CA ILE A 159 18.30 -1.72 -5.56
C ILE A 159 17.31 -2.52 -6.39
N ILE A 160 16.27 -1.84 -6.83
CA ILE A 160 15.24 -2.41 -7.72
C ILE A 160 15.21 -1.52 -8.96
N ARG A 161 15.25 -2.11 -10.13
CA ARG A 161 15.24 -1.39 -11.41
C ARG A 161 13.96 -1.68 -12.18
N ASP A 162 13.72 -0.87 -13.20
CA ASP A 162 12.60 -1.02 -14.13
C ASP A 162 11.24 -1.10 -13.39
N VAL A 163 11.10 -0.27 -12.36
CA VAL A 163 9.87 -0.18 -11.57
C VAL A 163 8.84 0.63 -12.36
N GLU A 164 7.73 0.01 -12.70
CA GLU A 164 6.59 0.71 -13.30
C GLU A 164 5.75 1.38 -12.23
N HIS A 165 5.43 2.66 -12.43
CA HIS A 165 4.46 3.35 -11.58
C HIS A 165 3.06 2.82 -11.85
N ALA A 166 2.52 2.10 -10.90
CA ALA A 166 1.20 1.52 -10.97
C ALA A 166 0.57 1.49 -9.57
N PRO A 167 -0.76 1.43 -9.46
CA PRO A 167 -1.41 1.04 -8.22
C PRO A 167 -0.98 -0.37 -7.80
N SER A 168 -0.91 -0.61 -6.51
CA SER A 168 -0.68 -1.97 -6.01
C SER A 168 -1.85 -2.90 -6.36
N PRO A 169 -1.66 -4.22 -6.35
CA PRO A 169 -2.74 -5.18 -6.54
C PRO A 169 -3.91 -4.92 -5.59
N ILE A 170 -5.14 -5.08 -6.07
CA ILE A 170 -6.37 -4.77 -5.32
C ILE A 170 -6.40 -5.47 -3.94
N ALA A 171 -5.96 -6.72 -3.86
CA ALA A 171 -5.89 -7.45 -2.59
C ALA A 171 -4.91 -6.80 -1.59
N ILE A 172 -3.80 -6.25 -2.06
CA ILE A 172 -2.84 -5.51 -1.22
C ILE A 172 -3.45 -4.20 -0.75
N GLN A 173 -4.10 -3.44 -1.66
CA GLN A 173 -4.80 -2.21 -1.30
C GLN A 173 -5.86 -2.46 -0.22
N ALA A 174 -6.69 -3.48 -0.40
CA ALA A 174 -7.74 -3.83 0.55
C ALA A 174 -7.18 -4.19 1.95
N ARG A 175 -6.11 -4.99 2.01
CA ARG A 175 -5.46 -5.36 3.27
C ARG A 175 -4.83 -4.17 3.98
N LEU A 176 -4.16 -3.29 3.24
CA LEU A 176 -3.62 -2.05 3.80
C LEU A 176 -4.72 -1.15 4.33
N PHE A 177 -5.79 -0.96 3.55
CA PHE A 177 -6.93 -0.14 3.95
C PHE A 177 -7.65 -0.71 5.18
N ALA A 178 -7.86 -2.02 5.23
CA ALA A 178 -8.43 -2.72 6.39
C ALA A 178 -7.55 -2.55 7.65
N ALA A 179 -6.22 -2.50 7.50
CA ALA A 179 -5.27 -2.22 8.57
C ALA A 179 -5.15 -0.72 8.92
N GLY A 180 -5.98 0.16 8.34
CA GLY A 180 -5.99 1.60 8.59
C GLY A 180 -4.94 2.41 7.82
N MET A 181 -4.27 1.81 6.83
CA MET A 181 -3.29 2.49 5.98
C MET A 181 -3.90 2.82 4.61
N ARG A 182 -3.69 4.05 4.14
CA ARG A 182 -4.14 4.46 2.81
C ARG A 182 -3.20 3.90 1.74
N PRO A 183 -3.71 3.13 0.75
CA PRO A 183 -2.92 2.76 -0.43
C PRO A 183 -2.50 4.00 -1.23
N ILE A 184 -1.26 4.01 -1.74
CA ILE A 184 -0.66 5.14 -2.45
C ILE A 184 -0.16 4.71 -3.83
N SER A 185 0.83 3.82 -3.87
CA SER A 185 1.43 3.27 -5.09
C SER A 185 2.02 1.89 -4.81
N ALA A 186 2.27 1.10 -5.84
CA ALA A 186 2.82 -0.24 -5.67
C ALA A 186 4.12 -0.26 -4.85
N VAL A 187 4.99 0.74 -5.01
CA VAL A 187 6.26 0.84 -4.29
C VAL A 187 6.03 1.12 -2.81
N VAL A 188 5.25 2.17 -2.50
CA VAL A 188 4.97 2.57 -1.12
C VAL A 188 4.15 1.50 -0.41
N ASP A 189 3.16 0.94 -1.07
CA ASP A 189 2.29 -0.10 -0.53
C ASP A 189 3.05 -1.39 -0.23
N ALA A 190 4.02 -1.76 -1.07
CA ALA A 190 4.90 -2.91 -0.80
C ALA A 190 5.72 -2.72 0.49
N THR A 191 6.24 -1.51 0.73
CA THR A 191 6.98 -1.21 1.97
C THR A 191 6.07 -1.23 3.20
N ASN A 192 4.88 -0.66 3.08
CA ASN A 192 3.87 -0.66 4.15
C ASN A 192 3.36 -2.07 4.44
N TYR A 193 3.12 -2.87 3.41
CA TYR A 193 2.68 -4.25 3.55
C TYR A 193 3.75 -5.09 4.27
N ALA A 194 5.00 -5.00 3.86
CA ALA A 194 6.11 -5.69 4.52
C ALA A 194 6.27 -5.25 5.98
N MET A 195 6.12 -3.96 6.27
CA MET A 195 6.15 -3.45 7.64
C MET A 195 5.04 -4.06 8.51
N LEU A 196 3.80 -4.13 8.02
CA LEU A 196 2.70 -4.76 8.75
C LEU A 196 2.91 -6.27 8.91
N GLU A 197 3.43 -6.94 7.89
CA GLU A 197 3.61 -8.40 7.90
C GLU A 197 4.69 -8.83 8.88
N ILE A 198 5.88 -8.21 8.83
CA ILE A 198 7.07 -8.67 9.60
C ILE A 198 7.54 -7.70 10.68
N GLY A 199 6.95 -6.49 10.77
CA GLY A 199 7.30 -5.49 11.77
C GLY A 199 8.58 -4.70 11.45
N GLN A 200 9.10 -4.76 10.20
CA GLN A 200 10.29 -4.05 9.80
C GLN A 200 9.92 -2.87 8.89
N PRO A 201 10.09 -1.61 9.34
CA PRO A 201 9.90 -0.44 8.50
C PRO A 201 10.91 -0.41 7.35
N LEU A 202 10.42 -0.06 6.16
CA LEU A 202 11.21 0.20 4.96
C LEU A 202 10.92 1.59 4.45
N HIS A 203 11.86 2.18 3.71
CA HIS A 203 11.65 3.44 3.02
C HIS A 203 12.22 3.36 1.60
N PRO A 204 11.42 3.65 0.55
CA PRO A 204 11.90 3.69 -0.81
C PRO A 204 12.46 5.06 -1.15
N PHE A 205 13.61 5.08 -1.82
CA PHE A 205 14.21 6.28 -2.39
C PHE A 205 14.29 6.15 -3.90
N ASP A 206 14.03 7.23 -4.62
CA ASP A 206 14.35 7.30 -6.04
C ASP A 206 15.86 7.47 -6.21
N LEU A 207 16.52 6.44 -6.75
CA LEU A 207 17.97 6.42 -6.95
C LEU A 207 18.45 7.55 -7.87
N ALA A 208 17.63 7.97 -8.84
CA ALA A 208 17.98 9.04 -9.77
C ALA A 208 18.00 10.43 -9.10
N LEU A 209 17.27 10.59 -8.02
CA LEU A 209 17.20 11.84 -7.26
C LEU A 209 18.30 11.97 -6.19
N LEU A 210 18.95 10.86 -5.83
CA LEU A 210 20.07 10.88 -4.88
C LEU A 210 21.31 11.51 -5.51
N LYS A 211 21.92 12.43 -4.79
CA LYS A 211 23.20 13.06 -5.18
C LYS A 211 24.37 12.16 -4.78
N GLY A 212 25.16 11.73 -5.80
CA GLY A 212 26.14 10.67 -5.62
C GLY A 212 25.45 9.37 -5.20
N PRO A 213 25.24 8.40 -6.09
CA PRO A 213 24.35 7.27 -5.83
C PRO A 213 24.80 6.53 -4.58
N GLY A 214 24.04 6.70 -3.51
CA GLY A 214 24.35 6.07 -2.23
C GLY A 214 23.64 6.68 -1.04
N ILE A 215 23.80 6.01 0.08
CA ILE A 215 23.23 6.39 1.37
C ILE A 215 24.34 6.51 2.41
N VAL A 216 24.30 7.59 3.18
CA VAL A 216 25.15 7.82 4.36
C VAL A 216 24.24 8.02 5.57
N VAL A 217 24.33 7.14 6.55
CA VAL A 217 23.62 7.29 7.82
C VAL A 217 24.56 7.97 8.80
N ARG A 218 24.22 9.20 9.25
CA ARG A 218 25.05 10.02 10.11
C ARG A 218 24.23 10.89 11.05
N ARG A 219 24.87 11.47 12.05
CA ARG A 219 24.29 12.57 12.82
C ARG A 219 24.13 13.81 11.95
N ALA A 220 23.12 14.59 12.28
CA ALA A 220 22.95 15.90 11.68
C ALA A 220 24.08 16.85 12.08
N GLU A 221 24.39 17.78 11.19
CA GLU A 221 25.14 18.98 11.55
C GLU A 221 24.20 19.99 12.23
N PRO A 222 24.65 20.69 13.31
CA PRO A 222 23.79 21.65 13.98
C PRO A 222 23.25 22.72 13.01
N GLY A 223 21.92 22.83 12.96
CA GLY A 223 21.23 23.76 12.06
C GLY A 223 20.96 23.23 10.65
N GLU A 224 21.32 21.99 10.36
CA GLU A 224 20.96 21.31 9.11
C GLU A 224 19.43 21.19 8.96
N GLN A 225 18.91 21.30 7.74
CA GLN A 225 17.49 21.37 7.48
C GLN A 225 17.03 20.35 6.44
N LEU A 226 15.79 19.89 6.57
CA LEU A 226 15.12 19.04 5.61
C LEU A 226 13.61 19.33 5.62
N VAL A 227 13.00 19.44 4.44
CA VAL A 227 11.55 19.38 4.29
C VAL A 227 11.12 17.92 4.22
N THR A 228 10.30 17.50 5.17
CA THR A 228 9.80 16.13 5.27
C THR A 228 8.52 15.94 4.43
N LEU A 229 8.13 14.69 4.15
CA LEU A 229 6.98 14.31 3.31
C LEU A 229 5.63 14.91 3.75
N ASP A 230 5.54 15.45 4.96
CA ASP A 230 4.39 16.20 5.47
C ASP A 230 4.46 17.71 5.13
N GLY A 231 5.42 18.14 4.32
CA GLY A 231 5.65 19.53 3.92
C GLY A 231 6.22 20.42 5.03
N VAL A 232 6.70 19.85 6.13
CA VAL A 232 7.23 20.60 7.27
C VAL A 232 8.75 20.72 7.16
N GLU A 233 9.27 21.97 7.17
CA GLU A 233 10.70 22.22 7.29
C GLU A 233 11.15 21.95 8.73
N ARG A 234 12.14 21.06 8.89
CA ARG A 234 12.69 20.67 10.18
C ARG A 234 14.15 21.10 10.26
N THR A 235 14.55 21.62 11.41
CA THR A 235 15.93 21.97 11.72
C THR A 235 16.47 21.02 12.78
N PHE A 236 17.65 20.49 12.56
CA PHE A 236 18.23 19.40 13.35
C PHE A 236 19.40 19.87 14.24
N SER A 237 19.63 19.09 15.26
CA SER A 237 20.77 19.16 16.17
C SER A 237 21.71 17.96 15.95
N ASP A 238 22.86 17.95 16.58
CA ASP A 238 23.81 16.83 16.56
C ASP A 238 23.32 15.57 17.30
N ASP A 239 22.15 15.65 17.95
CA ASP A 239 21.49 14.50 18.55
C ASP A 239 20.56 13.75 17.56
N ASP A 240 20.22 14.36 16.43
CA ASP A 240 19.36 13.78 15.43
C ASP A 240 20.14 12.89 14.46
N LEU A 241 19.57 11.71 14.12
CA LEU A 241 20.14 10.81 13.13
C LEU A 241 19.44 10.99 11.79
N LEU A 242 20.23 11.20 10.75
CA LEU A 242 19.76 11.43 9.40
C LEU A 242 20.21 10.31 8.45
N ILE A 243 19.39 10.07 7.44
CA ILE A 243 19.75 9.34 6.24
C ILE A 243 20.04 10.40 5.20
N CYS A 244 21.23 10.37 4.64
CA CYS A 244 21.72 11.37 3.69
C CYS A 244 22.12 10.71 2.36
N ASP A 245 22.09 11.49 1.29
CA ASP A 245 22.88 11.19 0.09
C ASP A 245 24.30 11.78 0.27
N ALA A 246 25.08 11.92 -0.81
CA ALA A 246 26.46 12.44 -0.70
C ALA A 246 26.53 13.93 -0.33
N GLU A 247 25.44 14.69 -0.47
CA GLU A 247 25.45 16.15 -0.34
C GLU A 247 24.52 16.67 0.76
N ARG A 248 23.40 15.93 1.04
CA ARG A 248 22.30 16.47 1.85
C ARG A 248 21.48 15.39 2.56
N PRO A 249 20.72 15.74 3.62
CA PRO A 249 19.77 14.85 4.23
C PRO A 249 18.60 14.53 3.26
N VAL A 250 18.17 13.28 3.24
CA VAL A 250 17.03 12.78 2.45
C VAL A 250 15.96 12.12 3.31
N ALA A 251 16.26 11.81 4.58
CA ALA A 251 15.26 11.37 5.55
C ALA A 251 15.74 11.58 6.99
N VAL A 252 14.76 11.70 7.90
CA VAL A 252 14.99 11.57 9.36
C VAL A 252 14.95 10.10 9.70
N ALA A 253 16.06 9.55 10.19
CA ALA A 253 16.21 8.11 10.40
C ALA A 253 15.16 7.56 11.39
N GLY A 254 14.40 6.55 10.94
CA GLY A 254 13.36 5.90 11.73
C GLY A 254 12.11 6.75 12.00
N VAL A 255 12.00 7.95 11.41
CA VAL A 255 10.88 8.88 11.62
C VAL A 255 10.12 9.16 10.34
N MET A 256 10.76 9.83 9.36
CA MET A 256 10.04 10.28 8.16
C MET A 256 11.00 10.57 6.99
N GLY A 257 10.57 10.24 5.78
CA GLY A 257 11.28 10.60 4.55
C GLY A 257 11.25 12.09 4.26
N GLY A 258 12.19 12.55 3.45
CA GLY A 258 12.22 13.91 2.89
C GLY A 258 11.67 13.95 1.48
N GLU A 259 11.13 15.09 1.08
CA GLU A 259 10.55 15.30 -0.26
C GLU A 259 11.58 15.12 -1.39
N LEU A 260 12.86 15.39 -1.12
CA LEU A 260 13.90 15.49 -2.16
C LEU A 260 14.28 14.18 -2.84
N ALA A 261 13.94 13.05 -2.24
CA ALA A 261 14.24 11.71 -2.77
C ALA A 261 13.00 10.80 -2.76
N GLU A 262 11.81 11.42 -2.71
CA GLU A 262 10.54 10.72 -2.78
C GLU A 262 10.38 10.00 -4.13
N VAL A 263 9.85 8.79 -4.07
CA VAL A 263 9.44 8.04 -5.27
C VAL A 263 8.20 8.71 -5.85
N SER A 264 8.35 9.33 -7.02
CA SER A 264 7.30 10.08 -7.70
C SER A 264 6.79 9.34 -8.95
N GLU A 265 5.74 9.88 -9.56
CA GLU A 265 5.17 9.35 -10.81
C GLU A 265 5.99 9.71 -12.08
N GLN A 266 7.19 10.30 -11.94
CA GLN A 266 8.03 10.74 -13.07
C GLN A 266 9.10 9.72 -13.41
#